data_85a06ab9f6189d618ac646e8de226d37
#
_entry.id   85a06ab9f6189d618ac646e8de226d37
#
_cell.length_a   1.000
_cell.length_b   1.000
_cell.length_c   1.000
_cell.angle_alpha   90.00
_cell.angle_beta   90.00
_cell.angle_gamma   90.00
#
_symmetry.space_group_name_H-M   'P 1'
#
loop_
_entity.id
_entity.type
_entity.pdbx_description
1 polymer ?
#
loop_
_entity_poly.entity_id
_entity_poly.type
_entity_poly.pdbx_seq_one_letter_code
_entity_poly.pdbx_strand_id
1 'polypeptide(L)'
;MDKLTGIFNQNPYYRIPGFVFPDIDLTKRFIFDDIINLLDSNFIISLSGLRRTGKTTILKQCINYLLSKSISPESILYYEFDEINNDLEDVLELYFNNVLRKDLYSVKCYIFLDELQYVDYWQVILKRYYDINPGIQFVISGSSSLYNKNIKESLTGRILNFNIKTLSFHEYLFFKFGKKYQFTGFIINDDFLKTLSDYNDIVLYKNELNEYLSYGEFPQYFRNNNAALLTQYYKDSILKNIFTKDINLFNVNNIKSFYEFFRLLTRTTAQEINISGISRDIQINSRTLKRYQDIMEKMFLSEFLYKYEKSFAKQAKSFKKVFVKSINLIKAELGFYFDTLEKSVYGHIIETFVYNELARSDTYEIYYYNNTKTKKEIAFILVKDNCILPVEVKTSDKIRQSTLNNLFSFIRDKNLKRGIVFYGGDKVYTEKMSDNVTIECIPYYFI
;
A
#
# COMPACT_ATOMS: atom_id res chain seq x y z
N MET A 1 14.34 -15.90 28.10
CA MET A 1 13.99 -17.19 27.47
C MET A 1 15.17 -17.61 26.62
N ASP A 2 15.61 -18.85 26.68
CA ASP A 2 16.69 -19.32 25.79
C ASP A 2 16.24 -19.20 24.32
N LYS A 3 17.10 -18.68 23.42
CA LYS A 3 16.80 -18.45 22.01
C LYS A 3 16.36 -19.73 21.28
N LEU A 4 16.93 -20.88 21.64
CA LEU A 4 16.53 -22.16 21.07
C LEU A 4 15.09 -22.55 21.46
N THR A 5 14.73 -22.33 22.71
CA THR A 5 13.33 -22.47 23.16
C THR A 5 12.38 -21.52 22.41
N GLY A 6 12.83 -20.28 22.12
CA GLY A 6 12.11 -19.33 21.28
C GLY A 6 11.86 -19.85 19.87
N ILE A 7 12.86 -20.45 19.24
CA ILE A 7 12.71 -21.07 17.92
C ILE A 7 11.64 -22.19 17.97
N PHE A 8 11.70 -23.09 18.94
CA PHE A 8 10.71 -24.18 19.03
C PHE A 8 9.28 -23.67 19.32
N ASN A 9 9.13 -22.61 20.10
CA ASN A 9 7.80 -22.06 20.42
C ASN A 9 7.17 -21.33 19.24
N GLN A 10 7.98 -20.68 18.42
CA GLN A 10 7.48 -20.00 17.21
C GLN A 10 7.26 -20.95 16.03
N ASN A 11 7.77 -22.21 16.09
CA ASN A 11 7.67 -23.24 15.05
C ASN A 11 7.03 -24.53 15.61
N PRO A 12 5.76 -24.49 16.02
CA PRO A 12 5.11 -25.66 16.66
C PRO A 12 5.03 -26.88 15.75
N TYR A 13 5.10 -26.73 14.43
CA TYR A 13 5.14 -27.84 13.46
C TYR A 13 6.39 -28.71 13.58
N TYR A 14 7.43 -28.32 14.31
CA TYR A 14 8.56 -29.21 14.63
C TYR A 14 8.16 -30.32 15.62
N ARG A 15 7.14 -30.08 16.45
CA ARG A 15 6.73 -31.00 17.55
C ARG A 15 5.34 -31.59 17.34
N ILE A 16 4.49 -30.94 16.55
CA ILE A 16 3.09 -31.31 16.36
C ILE A 16 2.90 -31.72 14.90
N PRO A 17 2.85 -33.01 14.60
CA PRO A 17 2.59 -33.52 13.24
C PRO A 17 1.27 -32.97 12.69
N GLY A 18 1.29 -32.48 11.46
CA GLY A 18 0.11 -31.91 10.80
C GLY A 18 -0.32 -30.55 11.34
N PHE A 19 0.51 -29.87 12.14
CA PHE A 19 0.22 -28.51 12.60
C PHE A 19 0.04 -27.55 11.42
N VAL A 20 -1.00 -26.75 11.50
CA VAL A 20 -1.28 -25.61 10.60
C VAL A 20 -1.50 -24.39 11.49
N PHE A 21 -0.93 -23.26 11.11
CA PHE A 21 -1.21 -22.03 11.85
C PHE A 21 -2.72 -21.76 11.84
N PRO A 22 -3.38 -21.67 13.01
CA PRO A 22 -4.81 -21.41 13.10
C PRO A 22 -5.14 -19.97 12.61
N ASP A 23 -6.38 -19.75 12.21
CA ASP A 23 -6.91 -18.46 11.76
C ASP A 23 -6.21 -17.84 10.52
N ILE A 24 -5.43 -18.62 9.80
CA ILE A 24 -4.64 -18.18 8.65
C ILE A 24 -5.20 -18.73 7.33
N ASP A 25 -6.11 -19.68 7.38
CA ASP A 25 -6.91 -20.14 6.23
C ASP A 25 -7.98 -19.11 5.79
N LEU A 26 -7.86 -17.90 6.32
CA LEU A 26 -8.57 -16.72 5.84
C LEU A 26 -8.28 -16.50 4.36
N THR A 27 -9.18 -15.83 3.68
CA THR A 27 -9.03 -15.41 2.29
C THR A 27 -7.65 -14.82 2.05
N LYS A 28 -6.93 -15.35 1.07
CA LYS A 28 -5.58 -14.90 0.73
C LYS A 28 -5.62 -13.57 -0.01
N ARG A 29 -4.65 -12.70 0.28
CA ARG A 29 -4.43 -11.47 -0.48
C ARG A 29 -4.11 -11.82 -1.95
N PHE A 30 -4.46 -10.94 -2.89
CA PHE A 30 -4.18 -11.19 -4.32
C PHE A 30 -2.68 -11.39 -4.61
N ILE A 31 -1.82 -10.68 -3.87
CA ILE A 31 -0.37 -10.80 -3.99
C ILE A 31 0.19 -12.15 -3.51
N PHE A 32 -0.61 -12.99 -2.82
CA PHE A 32 -0.14 -14.25 -2.27
C PHE A 32 0.37 -15.21 -3.35
N ASP A 33 -0.33 -15.31 -4.46
CA ASP A 33 0.03 -16.21 -5.56
C ASP A 33 1.37 -15.78 -6.20
N ASP A 34 1.62 -14.46 -6.33
CA ASP A 34 2.90 -13.94 -6.82
C ASP A 34 4.06 -14.31 -5.89
N ILE A 35 3.85 -14.21 -4.56
CA ILE A 35 4.86 -14.56 -3.56
C ILE A 35 5.16 -16.07 -3.60
N ILE A 36 4.12 -16.93 -3.68
CA ILE A 36 4.29 -18.38 -3.75
C ILE A 36 5.10 -18.81 -4.99
N ASN A 37 4.82 -18.20 -6.14
CA ASN A 37 5.54 -18.48 -7.39
C ASN A 37 7.03 -18.11 -7.33
N LEU A 38 7.42 -17.30 -6.36
CA LEU A 38 8.80 -16.85 -6.16
C LEU A 38 9.54 -17.58 -5.04
N LEU A 39 8.90 -18.50 -4.29
CA LEU A 39 9.56 -19.21 -3.19
C LEU A 39 10.74 -20.08 -3.61
N ASP A 40 10.89 -20.35 -4.91
CA ASP A 40 12.01 -21.10 -5.47
C ASP A 40 12.86 -20.27 -6.45
N SER A 41 12.77 -18.93 -6.37
CA SER A 41 13.37 -18.02 -7.36
C SER A 41 14.80 -17.59 -7.06
N ASN A 42 15.39 -18.05 -5.98
CA ASN A 42 16.70 -17.60 -5.47
C ASN A 42 16.78 -16.09 -5.14
N PHE A 43 15.66 -15.37 -5.04
CA PHE A 43 15.65 -14.00 -4.55
C PHE A 43 15.22 -13.95 -3.09
N ILE A 44 15.80 -13.04 -2.32
CA ILE A 44 15.24 -12.67 -1.02
C ILE A 44 13.92 -11.95 -1.27
N ILE A 45 12.82 -12.45 -0.73
CA ILE A 45 11.49 -11.83 -0.85
C ILE A 45 11.27 -10.93 0.35
N SER A 46 11.03 -9.64 0.12
CA SER A 46 10.81 -8.66 1.19
C SER A 46 9.38 -8.13 1.16
N LEU A 47 8.65 -8.30 2.26
CA LEU A 47 7.30 -7.79 2.46
C LEU A 47 7.34 -6.56 3.37
N SER A 48 7.12 -5.38 2.80
CA SER A 48 7.05 -4.13 3.54
C SER A 48 5.65 -3.52 3.48
N GLY A 49 5.35 -2.57 4.33
CA GLY A 49 4.06 -1.88 4.33
C GLY A 49 3.62 -1.46 5.72
N LEU A 50 2.49 -0.75 5.79
CA LEU A 50 1.89 -0.31 7.06
C LEU A 50 1.69 -1.48 8.03
N ARG A 51 1.68 -1.16 9.34
CA ARG A 51 1.26 -2.12 10.35
C ARG A 51 -0.14 -2.64 10.06
N ARG A 52 -0.39 -3.92 10.38
CA ARG A 52 -1.71 -4.58 10.28
C ARG A 52 -2.26 -4.76 8.86
N THR A 53 -1.43 -4.65 7.82
CA THR A 53 -1.83 -4.96 6.42
C THR A 53 -1.79 -6.45 6.09
N GLY A 54 -1.36 -7.32 7.02
CA GLY A 54 -1.38 -8.77 6.86
C GLY A 54 -0.03 -9.40 6.49
N LYS A 55 1.10 -8.70 6.63
CA LYS A 55 2.45 -9.25 6.32
C LYS A 55 2.74 -10.56 7.04
N THR A 56 2.65 -10.58 8.38
CA THR A 56 2.80 -11.80 9.21
C THR A 56 1.85 -12.92 8.78
N THR A 57 0.61 -12.57 8.43
CA THR A 57 -0.39 -13.55 7.94
C THR A 57 0.06 -14.18 6.63
N ILE A 58 0.59 -13.38 5.68
CA ILE A 58 1.13 -13.89 4.41
C ILE A 58 2.30 -14.84 4.67
N LEU A 59 3.26 -14.47 5.56
CA LEU A 59 4.38 -15.35 5.91
C LEU A 59 3.87 -16.73 6.42
N LYS A 60 2.93 -16.72 7.35
CA LYS A 60 2.36 -17.96 7.92
C LYS A 60 1.54 -18.74 6.89
N GLN A 61 0.83 -18.07 5.97
CA GLN A 61 0.16 -18.73 4.83
C GLN A 61 1.16 -19.41 3.89
N CYS A 62 2.32 -18.78 3.63
CA CYS A 62 3.41 -19.40 2.86
C CYS A 62 3.95 -20.66 3.56
N ILE A 63 4.11 -20.63 4.89
CA ILE A 63 4.55 -21.79 5.67
C ILE A 63 3.52 -22.92 5.58
N ASN A 64 2.22 -22.61 5.79
CA ASN A 64 1.15 -23.60 5.64
C ASN A 64 1.13 -24.22 4.23
N TYR A 65 1.36 -23.39 3.20
CA TYR A 65 1.49 -23.87 1.82
C TYR A 65 2.66 -24.84 1.65
N LEU A 66 3.86 -24.51 2.16
CA LEU A 66 5.04 -25.39 2.07
C LEU A 66 4.80 -26.72 2.81
N LEU A 67 4.23 -26.68 4.01
CA LEU A 67 3.87 -27.89 4.78
C LEU A 67 2.85 -28.75 4.01
N SER A 68 1.87 -28.13 3.35
CA SER A 68 0.89 -28.85 2.49
C SER A 68 1.54 -29.48 1.25
N LYS A 69 2.70 -29.00 0.82
CA LYS A 69 3.53 -29.59 -0.25
C LYS A 69 4.51 -30.64 0.26
N SER A 70 4.36 -31.08 1.50
CA SER A 70 5.21 -32.10 2.14
C SER A 70 6.68 -31.67 2.27
N ILE A 71 6.96 -30.38 2.33
CA ILE A 71 8.28 -29.88 2.72
C ILE A 71 8.50 -30.24 4.20
N SER A 72 9.68 -30.82 4.50
CA SER A 72 10.04 -31.21 5.86
C SER A 72 9.95 -30.03 6.82
N PRO A 73 9.25 -30.15 7.96
CA PRO A 73 9.13 -29.08 8.95
C PRO A 73 10.47 -28.46 9.34
N GLU A 74 11.50 -29.29 9.54
CA GLU A 74 12.85 -28.83 9.92
C GLU A 74 13.54 -27.99 8.84
N SER A 75 13.07 -28.07 7.59
CA SER A 75 13.56 -27.22 6.48
C SER A 75 12.86 -25.86 6.41
N ILE A 76 11.98 -25.54 7.36
CA ILE A 76 11.25 -24.26 7.42
C ILE A 76 11.54 -23.62 8.77
N LEU A 77 12.05 -22.39 8.78
CA LEU A 77 12.20 -21.57 9.98
C LEU A 77 11.26 -20.37 9.89
N TYR A 78 10.50 -20.10 10.96
CA TYR A 78 9.84 -18.82 11.21
C TYR A 78 10.41 -18.17 12.47
N TYR A 79 10.78 -16.89 12.40
CA TYR A 79 11.23 -16.15 13.56
C TYR A 79 10.77 -14.69 13.50
N GLU A 80 10.11 -14.23 14.57
CA GLU A 80 9.63 -12.85 14.75
C GLU A 80 10.53 -12.11 15.73
N PHE A 81 11.05 -10.95 15.31
CA PHE A 81 11.97 -10.10 16.06
C PHE A 81 11.24 -8.95 16.78
N ASP A 82 10.22 -9.22 17.56
CA ASP A 82 9.42 -8.18 18.25
C ASP A 82 10.16 -7.55 19.47
N GLU A 83 11.23 -8.18 19.98
CA GLU A 83 12.03 -7.71 21.12
C GLU A 83 13.45 -7.29 20.71
N ILE A 84 13.91 -6.16 21.23
CA ILE A 84 15.10 -5.38 20.85
C ILE A 84 16.46 -6.11 20.99
N ASN A 85 16.52 -7.36 21.44
CA ASN A 85 17.78 -8.03 21.80
C ASN A 85 18.04 -9.37 21.09
N ASN A 86 17.40 -9.67 19.96
CA ASN A 86 17.66 -10.90 19.25
C ASN A 86 18.68 -10.68 18.14
N ASP A 87 19.84 -11.33 18.26
CA ASP A 87 20.82 -11.38 17.21
C ASP A 87 20.39 -12.38 16.12
N LEU A 88 20.24 -11.90 14.90
CA LEU A 88 19.86 -12.72 13.75
C LEU A 88 20.88 -13.84 13.49
N GLU A 89 22.17 -13.55 13.66
CA GLU A 89 23.24 -14.53 13.44
C GLU A 89 23.10 -15.71 14.40
N ASP A 90 22.93 -15.42 15.69
CA ASP A 90 22.70 -16.46 16.71
C ASP A 90 21.44 -17.32 16.40
N VAL A 91 20.35 -16.70 15.94
CA VAL A 91 19.11 -17.43 15.58
C VAL A 91 19.36 -18.37 14.41
N LEU A 92 20.07 -17.91 13.38
CA LEU A 92 20.39 -18.73 12.22
C LEU A 92 21.37 -19.87 12.58
N GLU A 93 22.41 -19.60 13.37
CA GLU A 93 23.35 -20.63 13.83
C GLU A 93 22.67 -21.71 14.68
N LEU A 94 21.81 -21.30 15.62
CA LEU A 94 21.03 -22.23 16.43
C LEU A 94 20.10 -23.08 15.57
N TYR A 95 19.45 -22.50 14.58
CA TYR A 95 18.59 -23.23 13.65
C TYR A 95 19.38 -24.25 12.83
N PHE A 96 20.46 -23.83 12.19
CA PHE A 96 21.28 -24.74 11.36
C PHE A 96 21.90 -25.87 12.18
N ASN A 97 22.40 -25.59 13.37
CA ASN A 97 23.10 -26.58 14.19
C ASN A 97 22.17 -27.52 14.97
N ASN A 98 21.00 -27.03 15.45
CA ASN A 98 20.18 -27.79 16.38
C ASN A 98 18.88 -28.33 15.75
N VAL A 99 18.34 -27.66 14.72
CA VAL A 99 17.06 -28.03 14.08
C VAL A 99 17.33 -28.69 12.73
N LEU A 100 17.93 -27.97 11.79
CA LEU A 100 18.11 -28.44 10.42
C LEU A 100 19.16 -29.56 10.34
N ARG A 101 20.31 -29.41 11.03
CA ARG A 101 21.40 -30.42 11.14
C ARG A 101 21.87 -30.95 9.79
N LYS A 102 21.92 -30.10 8.78
CA LYS A 102 22.37 -30.40 7.42
C LYS A 102 23.47 -29.45 7.01
N ASP A 103 24.24 -29.86 6.01
CA ASP A 103 25.31 -29.06 5.46
C ASP A 103 24.76 -27.74 4.86
N LEU A 104 25.26 -26.62 5.38
CA LEU A 104 24.86 -25.27 5.00
C LEU A 104 25.10 -24.99 3.49
N TYR A 105 26.13 -25.59 2.90
CA TYR A 105 26.52 -25.33 1.52
C TYR A 105 25.64 -26.01 0.46
N SER A 106 24.83 -26.99 0.87
CA SER A 106 24.06 -27.84 -0.07
C SER A 106 22.57 -27.94 0.27
N VAL A 107 22.15 -27.45 1.45
CA VAL A 107 20.77 -27.59 1.90
C VAL A 107 19.81 -26.66 1.17
N LYS A 108 18.59 -27.15 0.89
CA LYS A 108 17.45 -26.30 0.52
C LYS A 108 16.57 -26.09 1.75
N CYS A 109 16.33 -24.85 2.14
CA CYS A 109 15.48 -24.50 3.26
C CYS A 109 14.82 -23.11 3.04
N TYR A 110 13.76 -22.87 3.81
CA TYR A 110 12.93 -21.67 3.74
C TYR A 110 12.96 -20.96 5.08
N ILE A 111 13.41 -19.72 5.10
CA ILE A 111 13.62 -18.93 6.31
C ILE A 111 12.73 -17.69 6.26
N PHE A 112 11.74 -17.65 7.14
CA PHE A 112 10.78 -16.56 7.29
C PHE A 112 11.15 -15.71 8.49
N LEU A 113 11.54 -14.47 8.27
CA LEU A 113 11.96 -13.52 9.31
C LEU A 113 10.98 -12.35 9.37
N ASP A 114 10.26 -12.26 10.47
CA ASP A 114 9.23 -11.24 10.69
C ASP A 114 9.75 -10.08 11.55
N GLU A 115 9.28 -8.85 11.28
CA GLU A 115 9.64 -7.61 11.97
C GLU A 115 11.17 -7.34 11.98
N LEU A 116 11.86 -7.67 10.89
CA LEU A 116 13.33 -7.65 10.78
C LEU A 116 13.94 -6.25 10.92
N GLN A 117 13.15 -5.17 10.86
CA GLN A 117 13.63 -3.81 11.07
C GLN A 117 14.17 -3.54 12.50
N TYR A 118 13.93 -4.41 13.44
CA TYR A 118 14.45 -4.29 14.79
C TYR A 118 15.84 -4.93 14.97
N VAL A 119 16.39 -5.54 13.91
CA VAL A 119 17.71 -6.17 13.91
C VAL A 119 18.72 -5.26 13.23
N ASP A 120 19.81 -4.95 13.92
CA ASP A 120 20.92 -4.20 13.33
C ASP A 120 21.71 -5.06 12.32
N TYR A 121 22.20 -4.43 11.25
CA TYR A 121 23.04 -5.05 10.23
C TYR A 121 22.50 -6.32 9.56
N TRP A 122 21.18 -6.59 9.68
CA TRP A 122 20.54 -7.77 9.10
C TRP A 122 20.86 -7.98 7.60
N GLN A 123 21.06 -6.89 6.85
CA GLN A 123 21.37 -6.93 5.41
C GLN A 123 22.70 -7.63 5.14
N VAL A 124 23.69 -7.37 5.97
CA VAL A 124 25.05 -7.96 5.84
C VAL A 124 24.99 -9.45 6.17
N ILE A 125 24.22 -9.81 7.19
CA ILE A 125 24.04 -11.20 7.61
C ILE A 125 23.33 -11.98 6.51
N LEU A 126 22.17 -11.49 6.02
CA LEU A 126 21.44 -12.16 4.94
C LEU A 126 22.26 -12.28 3.66
N LYS A 127 23.01 -11.24 3.29
CA LYS A 127 23.92 -11.30 2.14
C LYS A 127 24.92 -12.43 2.27
N ARG A 128 25.56 -12.57 3.43
CA ARG A 128 26.54 -13.62 3.68
C ARG A 128 25.94 -15.02 3.49
N TYR A 129 24.80 -15.31 4.10
CA TYR A 129 24.14 -16.61 3.95
C TYR A 129 23.65 -16.85 2.52
N TYR A 130 23.13 -15.84 1.85
CA TYR A 130 22.71 -15.92 0.44
C TYR A 130 23.91 -16.23 -0.48
N ASP A 131 25.04 -15.58 -0.28
CA ASP A 131 26.26 -15.78 -1.09
C ASP A 131 26.91 -17.16 -0.82
N ILE A 132 26.72 -17.74 0.38
CA ILE A 132 27.18 -19.09 0.73
C ILE A 132 26.33 -20.16 0.00
N ASN A 133 25.01 -20.03 0.04
CA ASN A 133 24.10 -21.03 -0.54
C ASN A 133 22.82 -20.38 -1.08
N PRO A 134 22.67 -20.26 -2.41
CA PRO A 134 21.45 -19.74 -3.03
C PRO A 134 20.20 -20.65 -2.81
N GLY A 135 20.37 -21.87 -2.32
CA GLY A 135 19.27 -22.76 -1.93
C GLY A 135 18.57 -22.37 -0.64
N ILE A 136 19.09 -21.36 0.09
CA ILE A 136 18.43 -20.79 1.26
C ILE A 136 17.47 -19.70 0.79
N GLN A 137 16.18 -19.99 0.81
CA GLN A 137 15.14 -19.04 0.44
C GLN A 137 14.76 -18.16 1.63
N PHE A 138 15.09 -16.89 1.58
CA PHE A 138 14.67 -15.92 2.60
C PHE A 138 13.38 -15.22 2.20
N VAL A 139 12.42 -15.16 3.12
CA VAL A 139 11.22 -14.33 3.04
C VAL A 139 11.19 -13.45 4.29
N ILE A 140 11.34 -12.16 4.12
CA ILE A 140 11.46 -11.22 5.23
C ILE A 140 10.27 -10.28 5.27
N SER A 141 9.86 -9.88 6.45
CA SER A 141 8.87 -8.83 6.61
C SER A 141 9.30 -7.75 7.58
N GLY A 142 8.70 -6.60 7.43
CA GLY A 142 8.89 -5.50 8.36
C GLY A 142 8.09 -4.26 8.02
N SER A 143 8.15 -3.29 8.91
CA SER A 143 7.58 -1.97 8.67
C SER A 143 8.41 -1.21 7.62
N SER A 144 7.97 -0.02 7.31
CA SER A 144 8.57 0.90 6.33
C SER A 144 10.08 1.14 6.44
N SER A 145 10.66 0.92 7.61
CA SER A 145 12.10 1.12 7.85
C SER A 145 13.00 0.10 7.14
N LEU A 146 12.46 -1.03 6.67
CA LEU A 146 13.20 -1.94 5.78
C LEU A 146 13.69 -1.24 4.49
N TYR A 147 13.09 -0.10 4.11
CA TYR A 147 13.45 0.69 2.92
C TYR A 147 14.57 1.73 3.13
N ASN A 148 15.31 1.71 4.23
CA ASN A 148 16.42 2.65 4.41
C ASN A 148 17.51 2.48 3.32
N LYS A 149 18.17 3.58 2.95
CA LYS A 149 19.16 3.65 1.85
C LYS A 149 20.23 2.55 1.89
N ASN A 150 20.62 2.12 3.09
CA ASN A 150 21.67 1.09 3.28
C ASN A 150 21.26 -0.30 2.73
N ILE A 151 19.97 -0.58 2.57
CA ILE A 151 19.48 -1.85 2.02
C ILE A 151 19.76 -1.96 0.53
N LYS A 152 19.58 -0.85 -0.21
CA LYS A 152 19.76 -0.83 -1.66
C LYS A 152 21.20 -1.14 -2.08
N GLU A 153 22.19 -0.79 -1.25
CA GLU A 153 23.60 -0.99 -1.60
C GLU A 153 24.09 -2.43 -1.35
N SER A 154 23.67 -3.07 -0.24
CA SER A 154 24.21 -4.40 0.10
C SER A 154 23.48 -5.58 -0.55
N LEU A 155 22.17 -5.47 -0.81
CA LEU A 155 21.32 -6.53 -1.38
C LEU A 155 20.87 -6.25 -2.82
N THR A 156 21.46 -5.28 -3.51
CA THR A 156 21.12 -4.95 -4.91
C THR A 156 21.25 -6.20 -5.79
N GLY A 157 20.21 -6.48 -6.58
CA GLY A 157 20.15 -7.64 -7.46
C GLY A 157 19.84 -8.98 -6.77
N ARG A 158 19.65 -9.00 -5.43
CA ARG A 158 19.34 -10.19 -4.64
C ARG A 158 17.96 -10.18 -3.99
N ILE A 159 17.30 -9.03 -3.94
CA ILE A 159 16.06 -8.82 -3.21
C ILE A 159 14.92 -8.32 -4.11
N LEU A 160 13.75 -8.94 -3.98
CA LEU A 160 12.49 -8.48 -4.56
C LEU A 160 11.59 -7.90 -3.46
N ASN A 161 11.17 -6.66 -3.66
CA ASN A 161 10.40 -5.93 -2.66
C ASN A 161 8.92 -5.87 -3.04
N PHE A 162 8.07 -6.33 -2.14
CA PHE A 162 6.62 -6.26 -2.23
C PHE A 162 6.07 -5.29 -1.19
N ASN A 163 5.39 -4.26 -1.66
CA ASN A 163 4.69 -3.32 -0.77
C ASN A 163 3.28 -3.85 -0.48
N ILE A 164 3.06 -4.35 0.72
CA ILE A 164 1.77 -4.83 1.19
C ILE A 164 0.92 -3.63 1.63
N LYS A 165 0.20 -3.07 0.65
CA LYS A 165 -0.73 -1.95 0.84
C LYS A 165 -1.93 -2.39 1.69
N THR A 166 -2.74 -1.45 2.16
CA THR A 166 -4.07 -1.75 2.71
C THR A 166 -4.88 -2.57 1.70
N LEU A 167 -5.96 -3.23 2.11
CA LEU A 167 -6.84 -3.93 1.17
C LEU A 167 -7.32 -2.96 0.08
N SER A 168 -7.36 -3.41 -1.17
CA SER A 168 -8.09 -2.69 -2.20
C SER A 168 -9.60 -2.86 -1.98
N PHE A 169 -10.40 -2.03 -2.63
CA PHE A 169 -11.86 -2.23 -2.59
C PHE A 169 -12.24 -3.60 -3.16
N HIS A 170 -11.54 -4.06 -4.22
CA HIS A 170 -11.74 -5.41 -4.78
C HIS A 170 -11.31 -6.53 -3.83
N GLU A 171 -10.19 -6.39 -3.12
CA GLU A 171 -9.80 -7.35 -2.09
C GLU A 171 -10.83 -7.37 -0.96
N TYR A 172 -11.34 -6.21 -0.53
CA TYR A 172 -12.41 -6.13 0.45
C TYR A 172 -13.66 -6.90 0.00
N LEU A 173 -14.13 -6.68 -1.22
CA LEU A 173 -15.28 -7.41 -1.78
C LEU A 173 -15.00 -8.92 -1.87
N PHE A 174 -13.79 -9.30 -2.28
CA PHE A 174 -13.38 -10.70 -2.34
C PHE A 174 -13.35 -11.34 -0.94
N PHE A 175 -12.83 -10.65 0.07
CA PHE A 175 -12.83 -11.12 1.45
C PHE A 175 -14.25 -11.27 2.01
N LYS A 176 -15.17 -10.39 1.60
CA LYS A 176 -16.56 -10.38 2.10
C LYS A 176 -17.45 -11.42 1.41
N PHE A 177 -17.32 -11.58 0.11
CA PHE A 177 -18.24 -12.36 -0.72
C PHE A 177 -17.62 -13.58 -1.39
N GLY A 178 -16.32 -13.80 -1.28
CA GLY A 178 -15.62 -14.93 -1.87
C GLY A 178 -15.53 -14.92 -3.41
N LYS A 179 -15.98 -13.86 -4.06
CA LYS A 179 -15.96 -13.72 -5.52
C LYS A 179 -14.79 -12.86 -5.95
N LYS A 180 -13.89 -13.39 -6.78
CA LYS A 180 -12.89 -12.58 -7.48
C LYS A 180 -13.62 -11.81 -8.59
N TYR A 181 -13.80 -10.53 -8.40
CA TYR A 181 -14.23 -9.66 -9.49
C TYR A 181 -13.02 -9.41 -10.39
N GLN A 182 -13.16 -9.78 -11.66
CA GLN A 182 -12.10 -9.58 -12.66
C GLN A 182 -12.05 -8.11 -13.08
N PHE A 183 -11.50 -7.27 -12.24
CA PHE A 183 -11.01 -5.97 -12.69
C PHE A 183 -9.52 -6.10 -12.91
N THR A 184 -9.18 -6.56 -14.09
CA THR A 184 -7.80 -6.63 -14.52
C THR A 184 -7.30 -5.23 -14.81
N GLY A 185 -6.30 -4.86 -14.09
CA GLY A 185 -5.33 -3.76 -14.29
C GLY A 185 -5.72 -2.69 -15.29
N PHE A 186 -5.87 -1.52 -14.80
CA PHE A 186 -6.14 -0.29 -15.50
C PHE A 186 -5.31 -0.12 -16.79
N ILE A 187 -5.93 -0.06 -17.91
CA ILE A 187 -6.74 0.97 -18.56
C ILE A 187 -6.01 1.82 -19.57
N ILE A 188 -4.82 1.50 -19.93
CA ILE A 188 -4.29 2.10 -21.18
C ILE A 188 -4.75 1.29 -22.40
N ASN A 189 -5.38 0.15 -22.21
CA ASN A 189 -5.89 -0.72 -23.30
C ASN A 189 -7.36 -0.45 -23.60
N ASP A 190 -7.70 -0.49 -24.90
CA ASP A 190 -9.04 -0.25 -25.45
C ASP A 190 -10.15 -1.21 -24.98
N ASP A 191 -9.80 -2.28 -24.26
CA ASP A 191 -10.74 -3.36 -23.89
C ASP A 191 -11.44 -3.19 -22.53
N PHE A 192 -11.15 -2.12 -21.76
CA PHE A 192 -11.70 -1.92 -20.41
C PHE A 192 -13.24 -1.86 -20.37
N LEU A 193 -13.86 -1.15 -21.28
CA LEU A 193 -15.34 -1.04 -21.35
C LEU A 193 -16.04 -2.36 -21.67
N LYS A 194 -15.37 -3.29 -22.34
CA LYS A 194 -15.92 -4.62 -22.64
C LYS A 194 -15.92 -5.55 -21.42
N THR A 195 -14.98 -5.38 -20.51
CA THR A 195 -14.87 -6.19 -19.29
C THR A 195 -15.89 -5.76 -18.22
N LEU A 196 -16.41 -4.52 -18.29
CA LEU A 196 -17.41 -3.97 -17.38
C LEU A 196 -18.86 -4.33 -17.73
N SER A 197 -19.11 -5.29 -18.63
CA SER A 197 -20.46 -5.60 -19.13
C SER A 197 -21.39 -6.37 -18.17
N ASP A 198 -20.87 -6.90 -17.04
CA ASP A 198 -21.66 -7.67 -16.07
C ASP A 198 -22.06 -6.83 -14.83
N TYR A 199 -22.98 -5.87 -15.06
CA TYR A 199 -23.39 -4.85 -14.06
C TYR A 199 -24.51 -5.25 -13.09
N ASN A 200 -24.71 -6.50 -12.79
CA ASN A 200 -25.83 -6.90 -11.95
C ASN A 200 -25.74 -6.46 -10.48
N ASP A 201 -24.60 -5.93 -10.03
CA ASP A 201 -24.35 -5.66 -8.61
C ASP A 201 -24.02 -4.18 -8.28
N ILE A 202 -24.42 -3.22 -9.11
CA ILE A 202 -24.12 -1.78 -8.91
C ILE A 202 -24.52 -1.26 -7.52
N VAL A 203 -25.73 -1.60 -7.06
CA VAL A 203 -26.25 -1.16 -5.77
C VAL A 203 -25.41 -1.73 -4.63
N LEU A 204 -24.97 -2.98 -4.77
CA LEU A 204 -24.08 -3.63 -3.81
C LEU A 204 -22.74 -2.90 -3.71
N TYR A 205 -22.11 -2.60 -4.81
CA TYR A 205 -20.80 -1.90 -4.83
C TYR A 205 -20.89 -0.52 -4.18
N LYS A 206 -21.95 0.24 -4.48
CA LYS A 206 -22.14 1.57 -3.92
C LYS A 206 -22.33 1.55 -2.39
N ASN A 207 -23.10 0.58 -1.89
CA ASN A 207 -23.33 0.39 -0.45
C ASN A 207 -22.05 -0.09 0.25
N GLU A 208 -21.35 -1.05 -0.34
CA GLU A 208 -20.12 -1.61 0.22
C GLU A 208 -18.96 -0.61 0.23
N LEU A 209 -18.92 0.34 -0.71
CA LEU A 209 -17.89 1.36 -0.71
C LEU A 209 -17.91 2.22 0.56
N ASN A 210 -19.07 2.62 1.04
CA ASN A 210 -19.18 3.41 2.28
C ASN A 210 -18.64 2.64 3.49
N GLU A 211 -18.91 1.34 3.57
CA GLU A 211 -18.42 0.47 4.63
C GLU A 211 -16.89 0.29 4.51
N TYR A 212 -16.40 0.04 3.30
CA TYR A 212 -14.97 -0.05 3.01
C TYR A 212 -14.23 1.23 3.38
N LEU A 213 -14.69 2.39 2.92
CA LEU A 213 -14.09 3.69 3.24
C LEU A 213 -14.13 3.99 4.75
N SER A 214 -15.12 3.44 5.45
CA SER A 214 -15.24 3.60 6.89
C SER A 214 -14.28 2.71 7.68
N TYR A 215 -14.12 1.44 7.28
CA TYR A 215 -13.46 0.42 8.12
C TYR A 215 -12.77 -0.69 7.35
N GLY A 216 -12.98 -0.83 6.04
CA GLY A 216 -12.66 -2.03 5.26
C GLY A 216 -11.23 -2.13 4.74
N GLU A 217 -10.37 -1.13 4.94
CA GLU A 217 -9.00 -1.13 4.38
C GLU A 217 -8.03 -2.09 5.09
N PHE A 218 -8.38 -2.61 6.27
CA PHE A 218 -7.53 -3.52 7.03
C PHE A 218 -8.19 -4.88 7.24
N PRO A 219 -7.44 -6.00 7.15
CA PRO A 219 -7.99 -7.35 7.36
C PRO A 219 -8.69 -7.57 8.71
N GLN A 220 -8.38 -6.73 9.72
CA GLN A 220 -9.02 -6.78 11.03
C GLN A 220 -10.55 -6.60 10.98
N TYR A 221 -11.06 -5.87 9.97
CA TYR A 221 -12.50 -5.71 9.74
C TYR A 221 -13.23 -7.06 9.64
N PHE A 222 -12.62 -8.04 8.98
CA PHE A 222 -13.23 -9.38 8.77
C PHE A 222 -13.16 -10.28 10.00
N ARG A 223 -12.38 -9.93 11.01
CA ARG A 223 -12.35 -10.60 12.32
C ARG A 223 -13.37 -10.01 13.30
N ASN A 224 -13.62 -8.73 13.20
CA ASN A 224 -14.55 -8.00 14.05
C ASN A 224 -15.02 -6.75 13.33
N ASN A 225 -16.32 -6.69 12.99
CA ASN A 225 -16.94 -5.59 12.26
C ASN A 225 -17.64 -4.55 13.15
N ASN A 226 -17.38 -4.56 14.46
CA ASN A 226 -17.92 -3.53 15.34
C ASN A 226 -17.23 -2.18 15.10
N ALA A 227 -17.97 -1.19 14.63
CA ALA A 227 -17.49 0.13 14.23
C ALA A 227 -16.71 0.87 15.33
N ALA A 228 -17.18 0.83 16.58
CA ALA A 228 -16.52 1.51 17.70
C ALA A 228 -15.18 0.84 18.04
N LEU A 229 -15.17 -0.51 18.10
CA LEU A 229 -13.95 -1.28 18.35
C LEU A 229 -12.93 -1.10 17.22
N LEU A 230 -13.35 -1.05 15.96
CA LEU A 230 -12.46 -0.81 14.83
C LEU A 230 -11.84 0.58 14.87
N THR A 231 -12.63 1.61 15.15
CA THR A 231 -12.11 2.98 15.29
C THR A 231 -11.05 3.06 16.38
N GLN A 232 -11.33 2.46 17.53
CA GLN A 232 -10.37 2.39 18.64
C GLN A 232 -9.13 1.58 18.26
N TYR A 233 -9.31 0.44 17.61
CA TYR A 233 -8.20 -0.38 17.13
C TYR A 233 -7.28 0.38 16.18
N TYR A 234 -7.83 1.15 15.23
CA TYR A 234 -7.01 1.95 14.30
C TYR A 234 -6.22 3.04 15.02
N LYS A 235 -6.82 3.68 16.04
CA LYS A 235 -6.11 4.66 16.88
C LYS A 235 -5.01 4.02 17.72
N ASP A 236 -5.33 2.99 18.49
CA ASP A 236 -4.42 2.44 19.50
C ASP A 236 -3.43 1.43 18.94
N SER A 237 -3.86 0.58 18.01
CA SER A 237 -3.02 -0.51 17.49
C SER A 237 -2.29 -0.14 16.20
N ILE A 238 -2.70 0.91 15.48
CA ILE A 238 -2.02 1.35 14.26
C ILE A 238 -1.36 2.70 14.51
N LEU A 239 -2.15 3.80 14.60
CA LEU A 239 -1.59 5.16 14.69
C LEU A 239 -0.66 5.31 15.90
N LYS A 240 -1.10 4.91 17.10
CA LYS A 240 -0.27 5.01 18.31
C LYS A 240 1.06 4.27 18.15
N ASN A 241 1.05 3.02 17.62
CA ASN A 241 2.29 2.28 17.43
C ASN A 241 3.20 2.90 16.35
N ILE A 242 2.65 3.47 15.29
CA ILE A 242 3.41 4.21 14.29
C ILE A 242 4.16 5.37 14.97
N PHE A 243 3.47 6.18 15.77
CA PHE A 243 4.04 7.39 16.38
C PHE A 243 4.78 7.15 17.73
N THR A 244 4.79 5.93 18.26
CA THR A 244 5.56 5.61 19.48
C THR A 244 6.67 4.58 19.25
N LYS A 245 6.52 3.66 18.31
CA LYS A 245 7.49 2.60 18.02
C LYS A 245 8.21 2.83 16.69
N ASP A 246 7.47 2.87 15.57
CA ASP A 246 8.08 2.91 14.23
C ASP A 246 8.84 4.22 13.97
N ILE A 247 8.34 5.34 14.49
CA ILE A 247 8.97 6.65 14.34
C ILE A 247 10.41 6.70 14.88
N ASN A 248 10.73 5.90 15.91
CA ASN A 248 12.06 5.86 16.51
C ASN A 248 13.13 5.37 15.51
N LEU A 249 12.75 4.54 14.54
CA LEU A 249 13.62 4.04 13.48
C LEU A 249 14.07 5.14 12.49
N PHE A 250 13.43 6.31 12.51
CA PHE A 250 13.72 7.45 11.63
C PHE A 250 14.45 8.61 12.31
N ASN A 251 14.81 8.47 13.59
CA ASN A 251 15.51 9.50 14.37
C ASN A 251 14.79 10.86 14.32
N VAL A 252 13.48 10.87 14.58
CA VAL A 252 12.67 12.10 14.63
C VAL A 252 12.80 12.72 16.02
N ASN A 253 13.41 13.90 16.12
CA ASN A 253 13.68 14.57 17.40
C ASN A 253 12.41 15.10 18.09
N ASN A 254 11.40 15.51 17.32
CA ASN A 254 10.15 16.03 17.86
C ASN A 254 8.95 15.27 17.28
N ILE A 255 8.59 14.20 17.99
CA ILE A 255 7.47 13.32 17.61
C ILE A 255 6.14 14.08 17.62
N LYS A 256 5.95 15.00 18.58
CA LYS A 256 4.72 15.81 18.67
C LYS A 256 4.52 16.64 17.40
N SER A 257 5.53 17.37 16.97
CA SER A 257 5.47 18.19 15.74
C SER A 257 5.29 17.31 14.48
N PHE A 258 5.89 16.11 14.46
CA PHE A 258 5.69 15.16 13.37
C PHE A 258 4.24 14.67 13.30
N TYR A 259 3.64 14.36 14.46
CA TYR A 259 2.24 13.96 14.55
C TYR A 259 1.28 15.12 14.18
N GLU A 260 1.55 16.33 14.62
CA GLU A 260 0.78 17.53 14.23
C GLU A 260 0.82 17.75 12.71
N PHE A 261 1.97 17.52 12.09
CA PHE A 261 2.09 17.56 10.63
C PHE A 261 1.25 16.46 9.97
N PHE A 262 1.25 15.23 10.48
CA PHE A 262 0.35 14.18 9.99
C PHE A 262 -1.13 14.57 10.10
N ARG A 263 -1.56 15.11 11.25
CA ARG A 263 -2.93 15.61 11.43
C ARG A 263 -3.32 16.68 10.41
N LEU A 264 -2.39 17.54 10.08
CA LEU A 264 -2.60 18.54 9.02
C LEU A 264 -2.80 17.84 7.67
N LEU A 265 -1.96 16.85 7.33
CA LEU A 265 -2.09 16.11 6.07
C LEU A 265 -3.42 15.35 5.97
N THR A 266 -3.94 14.80 7.08
CA THR A 266 -5.27 14.14 7.08
C THR A 266 -6.40 15.09 6.75
N ARG A 267 -6.29 16.37 7.15
CA ARG A 267 -7.29 17.41 6.84
C ARG A 267 -7.17 17.99 5.45
N THR A 268 -5.97 17.92 4.87
CA THR A 268 -5.65 18.51 3.56
C THR A 268 -5.39 17.45 2.48
N THR A 269 -5.81 16.21 2.71
CA THR A 269 -5.69 15.15 1.69
C THR A 269 -6.36 15.57 0.38
N ALA A 270 -5.80 15.17 -0.75
CA ALA A 270 -6.18 15.60 -2.09
C ALA A 270 -6.08 17.13 -2.35
N GLN A 271 -5.27 17.86 -1.58
CA GLN A 271 -5.06 19.28 -1.79
C GLN A 271 -3.57 19.61 -2.02
N GLU A 272 -3.31 20.71 -2.70
CA GLU A 272 -1.96 21.24 -2.84
C GLU A 272 -1.45 21.75 -1.49
N ILE A 273 -0.20 21.41 -1.15
CA ILE A 273 0.43 21.86 0.08
C ILE A 273 1.56 22.87 -0.20
N ASN A 274 1.52 23.96 0.53
CA ASN A 274 2.57 24.96 0.55
C ASN A 274 3.44 24.81 1.80
N ILE A 275 4.56 24.09 1.69
CA ILE A 275 5.47 23.84 2.81
C ILE A 275 5.98 25.12 3.46
N SER A 276 6.23 26.17 2.68
CA SER A 276 6.69 27.45 3.22
C SER A 276 5.58 28.19 3.98
N GLY A 277 4.33 28.05 3.56
CA GLY A 277 3.15 28.53 4.29
C GLY A 277 2.98 27.79 5.60
N ILE A 278 2.90 26.45 5.53
CA ILE A 278 2.79 25.57 6.70
C ILE A 278 3.90 25.83 7.71
N SER A 279 5.15 26.00 7.23
CA SER A 279 6.31 26.31 8.09
C SER A 279 6.10 27.55 8.95
N ARG A 280 5.47 28.60 8.40
CA ARG A 280 5.14 29.83 9.16
C ARG A 280 4.00 29.61 10.16
N ASP A 281 2.98 28.87 9.73
CA ASP A 281 1.76 28.69 10.52
C ASP A 281 2.01 27.82 11.77
N ILE A 282 2.80 26.74 11.65
CA ILE A 282 3.09 25.81 12.75
C ILE A 282 4.49 26.03 13.37
N GLN A 283 5.22 27.06 12.95
CA GLN A 283 6.55 27.44 13.45
C GLN A 283 7.60 26.30 13.40
N ILE A 284 7.54 25.46 12.37
CA ILE A 284 8.50 24.40 12.10
C ILE A 284 9.30 24.78 10.84
N ASN A 285 10.63 24.67 10.91
CA ASN A 285 11.50 24.97 9.78
C ASN A 285 11.13 24.17 8.53
N SER A 286 11.08 24.82 7.36
CA SER A 286 10.73 24.17 6.07
C SER A 286 11.61 22.98 5.72
N ARG A 287 12.88 22.96 6.13
CA ARG A 287 13.79 21.81 5.95
C ARG A 287 13.33 20.60 6.78
N THR A 288 12.89 20.85 8.01
CA THR A 288 12.33 19.81 8.88
C THR A 288 11.03 19.25 8.30
N LEU A 289 10.14 20.10 7.79
CA LEU A 289 8.90 19.66 7.15
C LEU A 289 9.14 18.81 5.90
N LYS A 290 10.13 19.19 5.06
CA LYS A 290 10.54 18.35 3.91
C LYS A 290 11.06 16.99 4.36
N ARG A 291 11.87 16.93 5.44
CA ARG A 291 12.28 15.67 6.04
C ARG A 291 11.08 14.86 6.57
N TYR A 292 10.09 15.53 7.16
CA TYR A 292 8.87 14.88 7.61
C TYR A 292 8.06 14.30 6.44
N GLN A 293 7.97 15.01 5.30
CA GLN A 293 7.38 14.46 4.08
C GLN A 293 8.08 13.16 3.66
N ASP A 294 9.41 13.18 3.54
CA ASP A 294 10.18 11.99 3.15
C ASP A 294 9.97 10.80 4.11
N ILE A 295 9.84 11.09 5.42
CA ILE A 295 9.56 10.05 6.42
C ILE A 295 8.12 9.55 6.29
N MET A 296 7.11 10.43 6.08
CA MET A 296 5.72 10.05 5.85
C MET A 296 5.56 9.12 4.64
N GLU A 297 6.27 9.40 3.54
CA GLU A 297 6.29 8.52 2.36
C GLU A 297 6.92 7.17 2.70
N LYS A 298 8.08 7.16 3.36
CA LYS A 298 8.75 5.92 3.79
C LYS A 298 7.93 5.10 4.77
N MET A 299 7.12 5.74 5.61
CA MET A 299 6.23 5.08 6.56
C MET A 299 4.90 4.64 5.91
N PHE A 300 4.73 4.82 4.60
CA PHE A 300 3.49 4.53 3.88
C PHE A 300 2.25 5.25 4.44
N LEU A 301 2.44 6.41 5.07
CA LEU A 301 1.36 7.21 5.63
C LEU A 301 0.75 8.17 4.61
N SER A 302 1.58 8.75 3.78
CA SER A 302 1.15 9.69 2.74
C SER A 302 2.05 9.63 1.53
N GLU A 303 1.59 10.19 0.42
CA GLU A 303 2.34 10.38 -0.81
C GLU A 303 2.14 11.80 -1.32
N PHE A 304 3.16 12.36 -1.96
CA PHE A 304 3.19 13.75 -2.39
C PHE A 304 3.33 13.82 -3.89
N LEU A 305 2.19 13.96 -4.55
CA LEU A 305 2.06 13.91 -5.99
C LEU A 305 2.61 15.17 -6.65
N TYR A 306 3.45 15.02 -7.66
CA TYR A 306 3.99 16.12 -8.42
C TYR A 306 2.98 16.65 -9.44
N LYS A 307 3.10 17.94 -9.73
CA LYS A 307 2.37 18.56 -10.80
C LYS A 307 2.89 18.10 -12.17
N TYR A 308 1.99 17.83 -13.11
CA TYR A 308 2.35 17.53 -14.49
C TYR A 308 2.88 18.79 -15.19
N GLU A 309 4.17 18.82 -15.44
CA GLU A 309 4.88 19.93 -16.10
C GLU A 309 5.84 19.38 -17.16
N LYS A 310 5.98 20.10 -18.30
CA LYS A 310 6.93 19.69 -19.36
C LYS A 310 8.39 19.77 -18.93
N SER A 311 8.71 20.61 -17.97
CA SER A 311 10.08 20.85 -17.49
C SER A 311 10.25 20.33 -16.08
N PHE A 312 11.21 19.43 -15.87
CA PHE A 312 11.58 18.92 -14.55
C PHE A 312 11.88 20.04 -13.54
N ALA A 313 12.56 21.12 -13.97
CA ALA A 313 12.87 22.24 -13.10
C ALA A 313 11.61 23.01 -12.65
N LYS A 314 10.57 23.12 -13.49
CA LYS A 314 9.27 23.69 -13.11
C LYS A 314 8.50 22.75 -12.20
N GLN A 315 8.50 21.46 -12.52
CA GLN A 315 7.87 20.42 -11.70
C GLN A 315 8.43 20.41 -10.27
N ALA A 316 9.77 20.43 -10.12
CA ALA A 316 10.43 20.41 -8.82
C ALA A 316 10.12 21.66 -7.95
N LYS A 317 9.76 22.79 -8.57
CA LYS A 317 9.38 24.05 -7.89
C LYS A 317 7.89 24.16 -7.61
N SER A 318 7.06 23.28 -8.20
CA SER A 318 5.61 23.30 -8.03
C SER A 318 5.22 22.79 -6.64
N PHE A 319 4.05 23.23 -6.18
CA PHE A 319 3.43 22.61 -5.01
C PHE A 319 3.14 21.14 -5.31
N LYS A 320 3.16 20.32 -4.27
CA LYS A 320 2.76 18.94 -4.36
C LYS A 320 1.34 18.78 -3.82
N LYS A 321 0.58 17.85 -4.38
CA LYS A 321 -0.73 17.46 -3.86
C LYS A 321 -0.53 16.26 -2.92
N VAL A 322 -1.06 16.33 -1.70
CA VAL A 322 -0.87 15.25 -0.71
C VAL A 322 -2.01 14.24 -0.78
N PHE A 323 -1.67 12.97 -0.64
CA PHE A 323 -2.63 11.87 -0.49
C PHE A 323 -2.24 11.00 0.69
N VAL A 324 -3.14 10.88 1.67
CA VAL A 324 -2.98 9.95 2.80
C VAL A 324 -3.34 8.55 2.32
N LYS A 325 -2.50 7.56 2.65
CA LYS A 325 -2.60 6.20 2.08
C LYS A 325 -3.72 5.32 2.68
N SER A 326 -4.39 5.80 3.73
CA SER A 326 -5.51 5.09 4.34
C SER A 326 -6.60 6.06 4.77
N ILE A 327 -7.79 5.89 4.23
CA ILE A 327 -8.98 6.66 4.58
C ILE A 327 -9.49 6.23 5.96
N ASN A 328 -9.37 4.96 6.31
CA ASN A 328 -9.72 4.48 7.65
C ASN A 328 -8.87 5.15 8.74
N LEU A 329 -7.58 5.45 8.45
CA LEU A 329 -6.72 6.20 9.37
C LEU A 329 -7.09 7.68 9.42
N ILE A 330 -7.47 8.30 8.29
CA ILE A 330 -8.03 9.67 8.28
C ILE A 330 -9.27 9.73 9.16
N LYS A 331 -10.20 8.81 8.98
CA LYS A 331 -11.44 8.73 9.76
C LYS A 331 -11.14 8.50 11.25
N ALA A 332 -10.24 7.58 11.57
CA ALA A 332 -9.85 7.32 12.94
C ALA A 332 -9.24 8.57 13.61
N GLU A 333 -8.41 9.33 12.89
CA GLU A 333 -7.78 10.55 13.42
C GLU A 333 -8.78 11.70 13.59
N LEU A 334 -9.65 11.93 12.60
CA LEU A 334 -10.54 13.10 12.58
C LEU A 334 -11.89 12.84 13.27
N GLY A 335 -12.31 11.58 13.42
CA GLY A 335 -13.56 11.21 14.12
C GLY A 335 -14.85 11.60 13.40
N PHE A 336 -14.87 11.61 12.06
CA PHE A 336 -16.03 11.97 11.28
C PHE A 336 -16.91 10.77 10.89
N TYR A 337 -18.16 11.08 10.49
CA TYR A 337 -19.07 10.15 9.81
C TYR A 337 -19.30 10.62 8.36
N PHE A 338 -19.31 9.70 7.41
CA PHE A 338 -19.42 10.06 5.99
C PHE A 338 -20.72 10.84 5.68
N ASP A 339 -21.82 10.47 6.32
CA ASP A 339 -23.14 11.12 6.12
C ASP A 339 -23.18 12.58 6.60
N THR A 340 -22.25 12.99 7.45
CA THR A 340 -22.19 14.34 8.02
C THR A 340 -21.09 15.21 7.42
N LEU A 341 -20.30 14.66 6.47
CA LEU A 341 -19.23 15.42 5.83
C LEU A 341 -19.77 16.50 4.88
N GLU A 342 -19.13 17.66 4.92
CA GLU A 342 -19.32 18.66 3.88
C GLU A 342 -18.95 18.09 2.50
N LYS A 343 -19.70 18.49 1.46
CA LYS A 343 -19.50 17.98 0.08
C LYS A 343 -18.07 18.17 -0.44
N SER A 344 -17.40 19.25 -0.04
CA SER A 344 -16.01 19.52 -0.40
C SER A 344 -15.06 18.49 0.22
N VAL A 345 -15.22 18.21 1.52
CA VAL A 345 -14.41 17.23 2.26
C VAL A 345 -14.65 15.83 1.72
N TYR A 346 -15.92 15.47 1.49
CA TYR A 346 -16.26 14.19 0.85
C TYR A 346 -15.61 14.06 -0.54
N GLY A 347 -15.57 15.16 -1.32
CA GLY A 347 -14.86 15.20 -2.61
C GLY A 347 -13.39 14.84 -2.49
N HIS A 348 -12.69 15.40 -1.50
CA HIS A 348 -11.27 15.11 -1.25
C HIS A 348 -11.05 13.65 -0.79
N ILE A 349 -11.98 13.10 -0.01
CA ILE A 349 -11.90 11.68 0.41
C ILE A 349 -12.07 10.74 -0.79
N ILE A 350 -13.06 10.99 -1.66
CA ILE A 350 -13.25 10.18 -2.87
C ILE A 350 -12.07 10.34 -3.84
N GLU A 351 -11.53 11.54 -3.99
CA GLU A 351 -10.32 11.73 -4.79
C GLU A 351 -9.12 10.98 -4.20
N THR A 352 -8.99 10.95 -2.86
CA THR A 352 -7.97 10.15 -2.17
C THR A 352 -8.19 8.64 -2.38
N PHE A 353 -9.43 8.18 -2.35
CA PHE A 353 -9.76 6.79 -2.67
C PHE A 353 -9.34 6.42 -4.08
N VAL A 354 -9.76 7.22 -5.07
CA VAL A 354 -9.39 7.00 -6.49
C VAL A 354 -7.88 7.01 -6.66
N TYR A 355 -7.18 7.96 -6.04
CA TYR A 355 -5.71 7.98 -6.07
C TYR A 355 -5.10 6.70 -5.49
N ASN A 356 -5.55 6.27 -4.32
CA ASN A 356 -5.01 5.09 -3.66
C ASN A 356 -5.23 3.82 -4.49
N GLU A 357 -6.38 3.69 -5.16
CA GLU A 357 -6.64 2.57 -6.07
C GLU A 357 -5.78 2.66 -7.35
N LEU A 358 -5.68 3.82 -7.99
CA LEU A 358 -4.81 4.04 -9.14
C LEU A 358 -3.32 3.74 -8.82
N ALA A 359 -2.85 4.19 -7.67
CA ALA A 359 -1.47 4.01 -7.23
C ALA A 359 -1.14 2.57 -6.76
N ARG A 360 -2.08 1.60 -6.88
CA ARG A 360 -1.79 0.18 -6.63
C ARG A 360 -0.98 -0.46 -7.74
N SER A 361 -1.17 0.03 -8.95
CA SER A 361 -0.41 -0.44 -10.12
C SER A 361 0.84 0.42 -10.30
N ASP A 362 2.00 -0.22 -10.44
CA ASP A 362 3.26 0.45 -10.80
C ASP A 362 3.41 0.61 -12.34
N THR A 363 2.29 0.44 -13.08
CA THR A 363 2.30 0.41 -14.55
C THR A 363 2.47 1.80 -15.15
N TYR A 364 2.11 2.86 -14.42
CA TYR A 364 2.17 4.25 -14.88
C TYR A 364 2.57 5.19 -13.75
N GLU A 365 3.15 6.32 -14.14
CA GLU A 365 3.39 7.45 -13.25
C GLU A 365 2.12 8.30 -13.12
N ILE A 366 1.84 8.79 -11.93
CA ILE A 366 0.67 9.62 -11.64
C ILE A 366 1.14 11.03 -11.32
N TYR A 367 0.46 12.01 -11.92
CA TYR A 367 0.64 13.43 -11.67
C TYR A 367 -0.73 14.08 -11.49
N TYR A 368 -0.79 15.30 -10.94
CA TYR A 368 -1.97 16.16 -11.01
C TYR A 368 -1.70 17.35 -11.96
N TYR A 369 -2.74 17.97 -12.46
CA TYR A 369 -2.60 19.16 -13.28
C TYR A 369 -3.43 20.31 -12.75
N ASN A 370 -2.79 21.48 -12.59
CA ASN A 370 -3.47 22.73 -12.24
C ASN A 370 -2.82 23.88 -13.01
N ASN A 371 -3.64 24.65 -13.72
CA ASN A 371 -3.22 25.85 -14.41
C ASN A 371 -3.96 27.07 -13.84
N THR A 372 -3.29 27.82 -12.97
CA THR A 372 -3.85 28.99 -12.30
C THR A 372 -4.29 30.11 -13.25
N LYS A 373 -3.66 30.25 -14.43
CA LYS A 373 -4.00 31.27 -15.43
C LYS A 373 -5.33 30.95 -16.12
N THR A 374 -5.55 29.69 -16.48
CA THR A 374 -6.75 29.24 -17.18
C THR A 374 -7.80 28.66 -16.23
N LYS A 375 -7.51 28.57 -14.93
CA LYS A 375 -8.34 27.92 -13.89
C LYS A 375 -8.75 26.49 -14.25
N LYS A 376 -7.92 25.79 -15.05
CA LYS A 376 -8.13 24.39 -15.42
C LYS A 376 -7.43 23.49 -14.41
N GLU A 377 -8.16 22.57 -13.86
CA GLU A 377 -7.65 21.52 -12.98
C GLU A 377 -8.09 20.16 -13.51
N ILE A 378 -7.18 19.17 -13.49
CA ILE A 378 -7.43 17.76 -13.75
C ILE A 378 -6.88 16.96 -12.58
N ALA A 379 -7.71 16.12 -12.01
CA ALA A 379 -7.38 15.40 -10.79
C ALA A 379 -6.10 14.56 -10.96
N PHE A 380 -6.02 13.76 -12.04
CA PHE A 380 -4.84 12.93 -12.32
C PHE A 380 -4.46 12.93 -13.79
N ILE A 381 -3.16 12.86 -14.03
CA ILE A 381 -2.56 12.60 -15.35
C ILE A 381 -1.75 11.32 -15.20
N LEU A 382 -2.21 10.26 -15.84
CA LEU A 382 -1.51 8.98 -15.88
C LEU A 382 -0.56 8.98 -17.07
N VAL A 383 0.70 8.61 -16.84
CA VAL A 383 1.74 8.59 -17.88
C VAL A 383 2.38 7.20 -17.90
N LYS A 384 2.38 6.58 -19.08
CA LYS A 384 3.09 5.34 -19.34
C LYS A 384 3.76 5.43 -20.69
N ASP A 385 5.07 5.28 -20.73
CA ASP A 385 5.86 5.47 -21.93
C ASP A 385 5.54 6.86 -22.57
N ASN A 386 4.99 6.89 -23.77
CA ASN A 386 4.55 8.11 -24.45
C ASN A 386 3.03 8.36 -24.38
N CYS A 387 2.29 7.51 -23.65
CA CYS A 387 0.85 7.63 -23.50
C CYS A 387 0.49 8.49 -22.28
N ILE A 388 -0.44 9.41 -22.46
CA ILE A 388 -0.96 10.31 -21.41
C ILE A 388 -2.47 10.11 -21.34
N LEU A 389 -2.98 9.80 -20.16
CA LEU A 389 -4.40 9.64 -19.92
C LEU A 389 -4.84 10.59 -18.80
N PRO A 390 -5.59 11.67 -19.11
CA PRO A 390 -6.16 12.54 -18.10
C PRO A 390 -7.39 11.90 -17.45
N VAL A 391 -7.48 12.00 -16.13
CA VAL A 391 -8.52 11.44 -15.30
C VAL A 391 -9.09 12.53 -14.39
N GLU A 392 -10.41 12.68 -14.42
CA GLU A 392 -11.14 13.58 -13.54
C GLU A 392 -11.97 12.78 -12.53
N VAL A 393 -12.23 13.36 -11.35
CA VAL A 393 -13.01 12.73 -10.27
C VAL A 393 -14.13 13.65 -9.83
N LYS A 394 -15.37 13.14 -9.78
CA LYS A 394 -16.55 13.87 -9.32
C LYS A 394 -17.44 13.00 -8.44
N THR A 395 -17.87 13.54 -7.32
CA THR A 395 -18.76 12.82 -6.37
C THR A 395 -20.23 12.86 -6.75
N SER A 396 -20.60 13.72 -7.69
CA SER A 396 -22.01 13.87 -8.13
C SER A 396 -22.47 12.68 -8.97
N ASP A 397 -23.75 12.34 -8.87
CA ASP A 397 -24.40 11.28 -9.66
C ASP A 397 -24.53 11.62 -11.16
N LYS A 398 -24.39 12.91 -11.50
CA LYS A 398 -24.42 13.41 -12.88
C LYS A 398 -23.18 14.25 -13.16
N ILE A 399 -22.58 14.04 -14.32
CA ILE A 399 -21.44 14.83 -14.76
C ILE A 399 -21.96 16.12 -15.40
N ARG A 400 -21.43 17.25 -14.92
CA ARG A 400 -21.77 18.56 -15.49
C ARG A 400 -21.04 18.76 -16.81
N GLN A 401 -21.70 19.44 -17.78
CA GLN A 401 -21.10 19.77 -19.07
C GLN A 401 -19.78 20.56 -18.92
N SER A 402 -19.67 21.39 -17.88
CA SER A 402 -18.43 22.13 -17.58
C SER A 402 -17.25 21.20 -17.27
N THR A 403 -17.48 20.09 -16.59
CA THR A 403 -16.45 19.05 -16.32
C THR A 403 -15.96 18.43 -17.62
N LEU A 404 -16.88 17.99 -18.48
CA LEU A 404 -16.58 17.42 -19.79
C LEU A 404 -15.79 18.42 -20.65
N ASN A 405 -16.23 19.66 -20.70
CA ASN A 405 -15.59 20.72 -21.49
C ASN A 405 -14.16 21.03 -20.98
N ASN A 406 -13.93 21.03 -19.66
CA ASN A 406 -12.60 21.23 -19.08
C ASN A 406 -11.66 20.09 -19.45
N LEU A 407 -12.10 18.85 -19.30
CA LEU A 407 -11.32 17.67 -19.65
C LEU A 407 -11.07 17.63 -21.16
N PHE A 408 -12.09 17.86 -21.99
CA PHE A 408 -11.98 17.92 -23.44
C PHE A 408 -10.98 19.00 -23.89
N SER A 409 -11.04 20.19 -23.31
CA SER A 409 -10.10 21.26 -23.62
C SER A 409 -8.65 20.86 -23.30
N PHE A 410 -8.40 20.15 -22.19
CA PHE A 410 -7.07 19.63 -21.88
C PHE A 410 -6.63 18.58 -22.89
N ILE A 411 -7.51 17.61 -23.24
CA ILE A 411 -7.27 16.55 -24.21
C ILE A 411 -6.86 17.16 -25.57
N ARG A 412 -7.61 18.13 -26.05
CA ARG A 412 -7.31 18.86 -27.30
C ARG A 412 -5.99 19.64 -27.22
N ASP A 413 -5.75 20.40 -26.14
CA ASP A 413 -4.52 21.19 -25.95
C ASP A 413 -3.25 20.33 -25.91
N LYS A 414 -3.39 19.03 -25.59
CA LYS A 414 -2.31 18.04 -25.55
C LYS A 414 -2.31 17.08 -26.76
N ASN A 415 -3.23 17.26 -27.71
CA ASN A 415 -3.40 16.40 -28.88
C ASN A 415 -3.63 14.91 -28.49
N LEU A 416 -4.40 14.70 -27.42
CA LEU A 416 -4.82 13.38 -26.96
C LEU A 416 -6.15 12.98 -27.61
N LYS A 417 -6.58 11.72 -27.42
CA LYS A 417 -7.84 11.21 -28.01
C LYS A 417 -8.83 10.70 -26.96
N ARG A 418 -8.38 10.54 -25.71
CA ARG A 418 -9.14 9.87 -24.67
C ARG A 418 -8.97 10.53 -23.32
N GLY A 419 -10.01 10.46 -22.47
CA GLY A 419 -9.97 10.83 -21.04
C GLY A 419 -11.00 10.03 -20.24
N ILE A 420 -10.86 10.03 -18.93
CA ILE A 420 -11.76 9.32 -18.01
C ILE A 420 -12.34 10.31 -17.02
N VAL A 421 -13.62 10.14 -16.67
CA VAL A 421 -14.26 10.78 -15.51
C VAL A 421 -14.77 9.69 -14.59
N PHE A 422 -14.17 9.55 -13.42
CA PHE A 422 -14.75 8.79 -12.32
C PHE A 422 -15.82 9.62 -11.61
N TYR A 423 -17.02 9.06 -11.45
CA TYR A 423 -18.14 9.83 -10.92
C TYR A 423 -19.06 9.00 -9.99
N GLY A 424 -19.97 9.66 -9.27
CA GLY A 424 -20.86 9.03 -8.27
C GLY A 424 -22.12 8.36 -8.81
N GLY A 425 -22.33 8.36 -10.14
CA GLY A 425 -23.53 7.78 -10.75
C GLY A 425 -23.43 6.27 -10.95
N ASP A 426 -24.46 5.70 -11.59
CA ASP A 426 -24.67 4.25 -11.64
C ASP A 426 -24.46 3.64 -13.04
N LYS A 427 -23.98 4.43 -14.02
CA LYS A 427 -23.85 3.98 -15.41
C LYS A 427 -22.45 4.17 -15.91
N VAL A 428 -21.98 3.21 -16.70
CA VAL A 428 -20.79 3.41 -17.54
C VAL A 428 -21.28 3.82 -18.91
N TYR A 429 -20.72 4.91 -19.42
CA TYR A 429 -21.02 5.40 -20.77
C TYR A 429 -19.85 6.19 -21.34
N THR A 430 -19.87 6.42 -22.64
CA THR A 430 -18.86 7.19 -23.34
C THR A 430 -19.48 8.42 -23.99
N GLU A 431 -18.93 9.58 -23.67
CA GLU A 431 -19.24 10.84 -24.36
C GLU A 431 -18.31 11.01 -25.57
N LYS A 432 -18.90 11.16 -26.75
CA LYS A 432 -18.17 11.48 -27.97
C LYS A 432 -18.13 12.99 -28.15
N MET A 433 -16.94 13.53 -28.07
CA MET A 433 -16.69 14.96 -28.30
C MET A 433 -16.27 15.21 -29.74
N SER A 434 -16.08 16.48 -30.13
CA SER A 434 -15.50 16.82 -31.44
C SER A 434 -14.07 16.26 -31.56
N ASP A 435 -13.51 16.28 -32.77
CA ASP A 435 -12.13 15.86 -33.08
C ASP A 435 -11.81 14.40 -32.74
N ASN A 436 -12.82 13.50 -32.77
CA ASN A 436 -12.70 12.08 -32.43
C ASN A 436 -12.17 11.85 -30.99
N VAL A 437 -12.47 12.76 -30.08
CA VAL A 437 -12.15 12.61 -28.67
C VAL A 437 -13.27 11.84 -27.96
N THR A 438 -12.89 10.89 -27.12
CA THR A 438 -13.80 10.13 -26.27
C THR A 438 -13.53 10.39 -24.79
N ILE A 439 -14.58 10.58 -24.00
CA ILE A 439 -14.51 10.67 -22.55
C ILE A 439 -15.34 9.54 -21.96
N GLU A 440 -14.68 8.63 -21.25
CA GLU A 440 -15.31 7.52 -20.57
C GLU A 440 -15.77 7.94 -19.19
N CYS A 441 -17.03 7.75 -18.89
CA CYS A 441 -17.66 8.10 -17.63
C CYS A 441 -17.95 6.81 -16.86
N ILE A 442 -17.25 6.65 -15.74
CA ILE A 442 -17.19 5.39 -15.00
C ILE A 442 -17.53 5.68 -13.52
N PRO A 443 -18.45 4.96 -12.89
CA PRO A 443 -18.65 5.07 -11.45
C PRO A 443 -17.34 4.76 -10.69
N TYR A 444 -16.97 5.63 -9.72
CA TYR A 444 -15.69 5.48 -9.02
C TYR A 444 -15.60 4.21 -8.16
N TYR A 445 -16.67 3.57 -7.82
CA TYR A 445 -16.68 2.28 -7.12
C TYR A 445 -16.37 1.07 -8.01
N PHE A 446 -16.10 1.31 -9.29
CA PHE A 446 -15.58 0.28 -10.20
C PHE A 446 -14.06 0.39 -10.45
N ILE A 447 -13.37 1.26 -9.71
CA ILE A 447 -11.94 1.46 -9.86
C ILE A 447 -11.13 0.31 -9.25
#